data_b4c45d9e4c06573f0aaf7904369ab669
#
_entry.id   b4c45d9e4c06573f0aaf7904369ab669
#
_cell.length_a   1.000
_cell.length_b   1.000
_cell.length_c   1.000
_cell.angle_alpha   90.00
_cell.angle_beta   90.00
_cell.angle_gamma   90.00
#
_symmetry.space_group_name_H-M   'P 1'
#
loop_
_entity.id
_entity.type
_entity.pdbx_description
1 polymer ?
#
loop_
_entity_poly.entity_id
_entity_poly.type
_entity_poly.pdbx_seq_one_letter_code
_entity_poly.pdbx_strand_id
1 'polypeptide(L)'
;MVRAVVRQPYFFKTSKLIMKYAIIGTGAIGGFYGARLDKAGFEVHFLLHTDYQYVVDHGLTIDSCDGNFTLPSPKVYDSTSDMPQCDVVIVALKTTQNHLLPSLLPPLLKPDTIILLIQNGIGVEADVQQLFPSQPIAAGMAFICSAKAGPGHINHQFYGNINIGNYSCHNPQRYNQMLADFRTAGIGAADVEYLEARWKKAVWNMPFNGMTVALNTTTNRLLSCESTHRLIYDQMLEVIGAAQALGVKNLDTRFADKMIANTIKMPPYSPSMKLDFDFHRPMEINYLYTRPIAEAHAAGFAMPKLEMLEAELQFITLSSSTPS
;
A
#
# COMPACT_ATOMS: atom_id res chain seq x y z
N MET A 1 -58.69 29.46 -21.21
CA MET A 1 -57.20 29.64 -21.27
C MET A 1 -56.57 29.11 -19.97
N VAL A 2 -55.97 27.93 -19.99
CA VAL A 2 -55.32 27.34 -18.84
C VAL A 2 -53.84 27.60 -19.02
N ARG A 3 -53.22 28.40 -18.12
CA ARG A 3 -51.76 28.64 -18.13
C ARG A 3 -51.06 27.43 -17.56
N ALA A 4 -50.24 26.75 -18.38
CA ALA A 4 -49.35 25.71 -17.95
C ALA A 4 -48.19 26.33 -17.14
N VAL A 5 -48.07 25.92 -15.88
CA VAL A 5 -46.93 26.26 -15.01
C VAL A 5 -45.81 25.30 -15.36
N VAL A 6 -44.80 25.78 -16.08
CA VAL A 6 -43.57 25.04 -16.33
C VAL A 6 -42.76 25.05 -15.04
N ARG A 7 -42.72 23.89 -14.34
CA ARG A 7 -41.78 23.69 -13.22
C ARG A 7 -40.35 23.54 -13.79
N GLN A 8 -39.49 24.49 -13.49
CA GLN A 8 -38.06 24.34 -13.73
C GLN A 8 -37.51 23.17 -12.90
N PRO A 9 -36.64 22.30 -13.47
CA PRO A 9 -36.00 21.26 -12.69
C PRO A 9 -34.99 21.90 -11.72
N TYR A 10 -35.18 21.65 -10.43
CA TYR A 10 -34.18 21.95 -9.40
C TYR A 10 -32.94 21.12 -9.65
N PHE A 11 -31.90 21.71 -10.25
CA PHE A 11 -30.57 21.17 -10.21
C PHE A 11 -30.06 21.28 -8.76
N PHE A 12 -30.13 20.20 -8.01
CA PHE A 12 -29.33 20.07 -6.81
C PHE A 12 -27.85 20.15 -7.24
N LYS A 13 -27.23 21.31 -7.06
CA LYS A 13 -25.78 21.41 -6.98
C LYS A 13 -25.37 20.57 -5.77
N THR A 14 -25.01 19.31 -5.97
CA THR A 14 -24.27 18.55 -4.97
C THR A 14 -22.98 19.34 -4.71
N SER A 15 -22.89 20.02 -3.59
CA SER A 15 -21.66 20.65 -3.14
C SER A 15 -20.61 19.52 -3.10
N LYS A 16 -19.58 19.63 -3.93
CA LYS A 16 -18.48 18.66 -3.96
C LYS A 16 -17.90 18.62 -2.54
N LEU A 17 -18.00 17.48 -1.88
CA LEU A 17 -17.42 17.30 -0.56
C LEU A 17 -15.90 17.41 -0.71
N ILE A 18 -15.31 18.48 -0.17
CA ILE A 18 -13.84 18.64 -0.17
C ILE A 18 -13.31 17.83 1.00
N MET A 19 -12.62 16.72 0.71
CA MET A 19 -12.08 15.86 1.75
C MET A 19 -10.70 16.34 2.19
N LYS A 20 -10.43 16.22 3.50
CA LYS A 20 -9.10 16.43 4.12
C LYS A 20 -8.40 15.10 4.28
N TYR A 21 -7.09 15.11 4.02
CA TYR A 21 -6.24 13.92 4.06
C TYR A 21 -5.15 14.08 5.12
N ALA A 22 -4.89 13.04 5.89
CA ALA A 22 -3.70 12.92 6.72
C ALA A 22 -2.82 11.80 6.18
N ILE A 23 -1.51 12.01 6.13
CA ILE A 23 -0.52 11.02 5.70
C ILE A 23 0.28 10.58 6.92
N ILE A 24 0.08 9.33 7.33
CA ILE A 24 0.81 8.69 8.42
C ILE A 24 1.84 7.74 7.82
N GLY A 25 3.11 8.15 7.89
CA GLY A 25 4.22 7.51 7.18
C GLY A 25 4.56 8.20 5.88
N THR A 26 5.09 9.42 5.97
CA THR A 26 5.56 10.23 4.83
C THR A 26 6.91 9.72 4.30
N GLY A 27 6.96 8.43 3.98
CA GLY A 27 8.04 7.77 3.26
C GLY A 27 7.84 7.81 1.75
N ALA A 28 8.48 6.89 1.02
CA ALA A 28 8.40 6.82 -0.45
C ALA A 28 6.96 6.72 -0.97
N ILE A 29 6.11 5.94 -0.31
CA ILE A 29 4.73 5.67 -0.73
C ILE A 29 3.78 6.78 -0.26
N GLY A 30 3.72 7.02 1.04
CA GLY A 30 2.81 8.04 1.61
C GLY A 30 3.15 9.44 1.13
N GLY A 31 4.45 9.76 1.03
CA GLY A 31 4.91 11.06 0.50
C GLY A 31 4.51 11.25 -0.96
N PHE A 32 4.67 10.21 -1.82
CA PHE A 32 4.26 10.29 -3.23
C PHE A 32 2.76 10.54 -3.38
N TYR A 33 1.91 9.69 -2.79
CA TYR A 33 0.46 9.84 -2.94
C TYR A 33 -0.06 11.12 -2.27
N GLY A 34 0.46 11.45 -1.08
CA GLY A 34 0.11 12.69 -0.40
C GLY A 34 0.50 13.93 -1.21
N ALA A 35 1.70 13.94 -1.79
CA ALA A 35 2.17 15.06 -2.61
C ALA A 35 1.36 15.21 -3.91
N ARG A 36 0.92 14.12 -4.52
CA ARG A 36 0.03 14.16 -5.70
C ARG A 36 -1.35 14.74 -5.34
N LEU A 37 -1.91 14.36 -4.19
CA LEU A 37 -3.17 14.93 -3.69
C LEU A 37 -3.02 16.43 -3.38
N ASP A 38 -1.96 16.83 -2.68
CA ASP A 38 -1.68 18.24 -2.35
C ASP A 38 -1.50 19.09 -3.62
N LYS A 39 -0.67 18.62 -4.57
CA LYS A 39 -0.48 19.26 -5.89
C LYS A 39 -1.80 19.45 -6.66
N ALA A 40 -2.76 18.56 -6.48
CA ALA A 40 -4.08 18.65 -7.09
C ALA A 40 -5.03 19.60 -6.36
N GLY A 41 -4.58 20.24 -5.27
CA GLY A 41 -5.32 21.24 -4.50
C GLY A 41 -6.19 20.66 -3.38
N PHE A 42 -6.00 19.40 -3.00
CA PHE A 42 -6.64 18.84 -1.80
C PHE A 42 -5.92 19.32 -0.53
N GLU A 43 -6.66 19.38 0.58
CA GLU A 43 -6.07 19.71 1.88
C GLU A 43 -5.39 18.45 2.45
N VAL A 44 -4.04 18.44 2.46
CA VAL A 44 -3.24 17.30 2.90
C VAL A 44 -2.34 17.70 4.07
N HIS A 45 -2.31 16.88 5.10
CA HIS A 45 -1.51 17.05 6.31
C HIS A 45 -0.53 15.90 6.44
N PHE A 46 0.77 16.19 6.57
CA PHE A 46 1.81 15.17 6.56
C PHE A 46 2.44 15.03 7.96
N LEU A 47 2.37 13.83 8.52
CA LEU A 47 3.17 13.49 9.70
C LEU A 47 4.58 13.14 9.24
N LEU A 48 5.56 13.88 9.74
CA LEU A 48 6.99 13.66 9.51
C LEU A 48 7.69 13.37 10.84
N HIS A 49 8.78 12.63 10.79
CA HIS A 49 9.62 12.37 11.94
C HIS A 49 11.03 12.95 11.69
N THR A 50 11.94 12.16 11.13
CA THR A 50 13.33 12.58 10.91
C THR A 50 13.49 13.71 9.90
N ASP A 51 12.54 13.86 8.96
CA ASP A 51 12.61 14.87 7.89
C ASP A 51 11.86 16.16 8.21
N TYR A 52 11.23 16.26 9.38
CA TYR A 52 10.32 17.36 9.70
C TYR A 52 10.96 18.73 9.45
N GLN A 53 12.09 19.01 10.10
CA GLN A 53 12.75 20.31 9.97
C GLN A 53 13.22 20.57 8.54
N TYR A 54 13.76 19.54 7.86
CA TYR A 54 14.19 19.70 6.47
C TYR A 54 13.03 20.10 5.55
N VAL A 55 11.86 19.45 5.70
CA VAL A 55 10.69 19.75 4.86
C VAL A 55 10.06 21.10 5.20
N VAL A 56 10.11 21.54 6.47
CA VAL A 56 9.73 22.91 6.85
C VAL A 56 10.56 23.95 6.10
N ASP A 57 11.88 23.72 6.01
CA ASP A 57 12.82 24.68 5.45
C ASP A 57 12.89 24.63 3.91
N HIS A 58 12.70 23.45 3.30
CA HIS A 58 12.99 23.20 1.88
C HIS A 58 11.81 22.65 1.07
N GLY A 59 10.69 22.27 1.73
CA GLY A 59 9.56 21.63 1.08
C GLY A 59 9.76 20.13 0.83
N LEU A 60 8.79 19.52 0.12
CA LEU A 60 8.77 18.13 -0.24
C LEU A 60 8.94 17.97 -1.76
N THR A 61 10.02 17.36 -2.20
CA THR A 61 10.38 17.19 -3.61
C THR A 61 10.08 15.78 -4.10
N ILE A 62 9.46 15.69 -5.25
CA ILE A 62 9.17 14.44 -5.95
C ILE A 62 9.86 14.47 -7.31
N ASP A 63 10.93 13.71 -7.48
CA ASP A 63 11.46 13.36 -8.79
C ASP A 63 10.64 12.20 -9.35
N SER A 64 10.03 12.41 -10.51
CA SER A 64 9.04 11.47 -11.04
C SER A 64 9.19 11.27 -12.53
N CYS A 65 9.09 10.01 -12.98
CA CYS A 65 8.97 9.67 -14.39
C CYS A 65 7.76 10.34 -15.08
N ASP A 66 6.76 10.80 -14.30
CA ASP A 66 5.60 11.56 -14.78
C ASP A 66 5.80 13.09 -14.74
N GLY A 67 7.02 13.54 -14.40
CA GLY A 67 7.38 14.95 -14.27
C GLY A 67 7.63 15.36 -12.82
N ASN A 68 8.78 15.99 -12.60
CA ASN A 68 9.26 16.45 -11.29
C ASN A 68 8.41 17.60 -10.77
N PHE A 69 8.26 17.67 -9.46
CA PHE A 69 7.64 18.82 -8.79
C PHE A 69 8.07 18.91 -7.32
N THR A 70 7.89 20.10 -6.76
CA THR A 70 8.14 20.37 -5.34
C THR A 70 6.90 21.04 -4.73
N LEU A 71 6.52 20.60 -3.54
CA LEU A 71 5.59 21.32 -2.67
C LEU A 71 6.44 22.27 -1.81
N PRO A 72 6.39 23.58 -2.03
CA PRO A 72 7.30 24.49 -1.34
C PRO A 72 6.94 24.69 0.14
N SER A 73 5.68 24.54 0.51
CA SER A 73 5.19 24.76 1.87
C SER A 73 4.05 23.78 2.20
N PRO A 74 4.30 22.45 2.21
CA PRO A 74 3.28 21.48 2.60
C PRO A 74 2.92 21.66 4.08
N LYS A 75 1.71 21.28 4.47
CA LYS A 75 1.28 21.28 5.88
C LYS A 75 1.89 20.08 6.59
N VAL A 76 2.96 20.30 7.30
CA VAL A 76 3.75 19.27 7.99
C VAL A 76 3.67 19.38 9.50
N TYR A 77 3.77 18.24 10.17
CA TYR A 77 3.66 18.10 11.62
C TYR A 77 4.64 17.03 12.10
N ASP A 78 5.17 17.19 13.30
CA ASP A 78 5.97 16.18 14.00
C ASP A 78 5.17 15.41 15.05
N SER A 79 3.93 15.88 15.33
CA SER A 79 2.97 15.25 16.23
C SER A 79 1.57 15.21 15.62
N THR A 80 0.85 14.06 15.77
CA THR A 80 -0.55 13.97 15.35
C THR A 80 -1.50 14.78 16.22
N SER A 81 -1.08 15.17 17.43
CA SER A 81 -1.88 16.03 18.32
C SER A 81 -2.08 17.44 17.77
N ASP A 82 -1.19 17.89 16.91
CA ASP A 82 -1.22 19.21 16.28
C ASP A 82 -1.91 19.20 14.91
N MET A 83 -2.21 18.00 14.40
CA MET A 83 -2.90 17.81 13.13
C MET A 83 -4.42 17.95 13.30
N PRO A 84 -5.15 18.49 12.31
CA PRO A 84 -6.61 18.48 12.34
C PRO A 84 -7.17 17.09 12.14
N GLN A 85 -8.41 16.89 12.59
CA GLN A 85 -9.19 15.72 12.18
C GLN A 85 -9.42 15.71 10.67
N CYS A 86 -9.26 14.55 10.05
CA CYS A 86 -9.32 14.38 8.61
C CYS A 86 -10.47 13.45 8.17
N ASP A 87 -10.84 13.53 6.89
CA ASP A 87 -11.86 12.67 6.30
C ASP A 87 -11.29 11.32 5.86
N VAL A 88 -10.01 11.33 5.48
CA VAL A 88 -9.23 10.12 5.14
C VAL A 88 -7.88 10.20 5.84
N VAL A 89 -7.52 9.13 6.53
CA VAL A 89 -6.17 8.94 7.09
C VAL A 89 -5.48 7.83 6.28
N ILE A 90 -4.46 8.22 5.52
CA ILE A 90 -3.65 7.30 4.73
C ILE A 90 -2.52 6.78 5.60
N VAL A 91 -2.55 5.49 5.90
CA VAL A 91 -1.48 4.80 6.63
C VAL A 91 -0.54 4.14 5.62
N ALA A 92 0.65 4.70 5.51
CA ALA A 92 1.73 4.21 4.64
C ALA A 92 3.01 3.88 5.43
N LEU A 93 2.88 3.71 6.74
CA LEU A 93 3.92 3.11 7.59
C LEU A 93 4.20 1.67 7.16
N LYS A 94 5.40 1.18 7.40
CA LYS A 94 5.66 -0.26 7.34
C LYS A 94 4.83 -0.99 8.38
N THR A 95 4.35 -2.19 8.06
CA THR A 95 3.53 -3.00 8.99
C THR A 95 4.23 -3.32 10.30
N THR A 96 5.56 -3.34 10.30
CA THR A 96 6.41 -3.45 11.49
C THR A 96 6.19 -2.32 12.51
N GLN A 97 5.56 -1.21 12.10
CA GLN A 97 5.25 -0.05 12.92
C GLN A 97 3.78 0.04 13.35
N ASN A 98 2.96 -0.99 13.06
CA ASN A 98 1.52 -0.95 13.37
C ASN A 98 1.22 -0.83 14.86
N HIS A 99 2.15 -1.22 15.73
CA HIS A 99 2.04 -1.01 17.18
C HIS A 99 1.94 0.48 17.60
N LEU A 100 2.31 1.41 16.70
CA LEU A 100 2.19 2.86 16.92
C LEU A 100 0.79 3.41 16.59
N LEU A 101 -0.02 2.69 15.80
CA LEU A 101 -1.32 3.19 15.32
C LEU A 101 -2.27 3.59 16.46
N PRO A 102 -2.36 2.84 17.59
CA PRO A 102 -3.22 3.24 18.71
C PRO A 102 -2.88 4.61 19.33
N SER A 103 -1.64 5.08 19.19
CA SER A 103 -1.23 6.41 19.67
C SER A 103 -1.32 7.47 18.57
N LEU A 104 -1.09 7.11 17.31
CA LEU A 104 -1.01 8.06 16.21
C LEU A 104 -2.38 8.45 15.64
N LEU A 105 -3.30 7.50 15.51
CA LEU A 105 -4.54 7.76 14.75
C LEU A 105 -5.63 8.50 15.53
N PRO A 106 -5.87 8.27 16.85
CA PRO A 106 -7.03 8.83 17.53
C PRO A 106 -7.22 10.34 17.40
N PRO A 107 -6.16 11.20 17.43
CA PRO A 107 -6.35 12.64 17.26
C PRO A 107 -6.92 13.05 15.89
N LEU A 108 -6.72 12.21 14.87
CA LEU A 108 -7.07 12.48 13.48
C LEU A 108 -8.48 12.02 13.09
N LEU A 109 -9.09 11.17 13.92
CA LEU A 109 -10.30 10.43 13.56
C LEU A 109 -11.57 11.20 13.91
N LYS A 110 -12.49 11.29 12.96
CA LYS A 110 -13.91 11.56 13.13
C LYS A 110 -14.67 10.21 13.10
N PRO A 111 -15.94 10.16 13.49
CA PRO A 111 -16.71 8.90 13.45
C PRO A 111 -16.74 8.20 12.09
N ASP A 112 -16.65 8.96 11.02
CA ASP A 112 -16.74 8.49 9.63
C ASP A 112 -15.43 8.66 8.83
N THR A 113 -14.31 8.90 9.50
CA THR A 113 -12.98 8.95 8.87
C THR A 113 -12.63 7.59 8.29
N ILE A 114 -12.28 7.56 7.00
CA ILE A 114 -11.78 6.34 6.35
C ILE A 114 -10.30 6.18 6.67
N ILE A 115 -9.91 5.02 7.22
CA ILE A 115 -8.52 4.63 7.33
C ILE A 115 -8.14 3.87 6.05
N LEU A 116 -7.33 4.49 5.18
CA LEU A 116 -6.82 3.86 3.96
C LEU A 116 -5.44 3.26 4.23
N LEU A 117 -5.35 1.93 4.29
CA LEU A 117 -4.11 1.21 4.54
C LEU A 117 -3.37 0.93 3.23
N ILE A 118 -2.29 1.68 2.96
CA ILE A 118 -1.43 1.45 1.78
C ILE A 118 -0.21 0.60 2.21
N GLN A 119 -0.46 -0.43 2.98
CA GLN A 119 0.54 -1.35 3.50
C GLN A 119 0.52 -2.66 2.70
N ASN A 120 1.66 -3.35 2.65
CA ASN A 120 1.74 -4.66 2.00
C ASN A 120 1.28 -5.77 2.94
N GLY A 121 0.92 -6.90 2.35
CA GLY A 121 0.58 -8.12 3.07
C GLY A 121 -0.91 -8.40 3.17
N ILE A 122 -1.24 -9.46 3.86
CA ILE A 122 -2.60 -9.99 4.05
C ILE A 122 -2.94 -9.95 5.53
N GLY A 123 -4.19 -9.65 5.88
CA GLY A 123 -4.69 -9.61 7.25
C GLY A 123 -4.45 -8.28 7.99
N VAL A 124 -3.79 -7.30 7.36
CA VAL A 124 -3.52 -5.99 7.99
C VAL A 124 -4.80 -5.26 8.34
N GLU A 125 -5.79 -5.28 7.45
CA GLU A 125 -7.08 -4.63 7.64
C GLU A 125 -7.84 -5.21 8.83
N ALA A 126 -7.81 -6.53 8.97
CA ALA A 126 -8.48 -7.21 10.08
C ALA A 126 -7.89 -6.82 11.44
N ASP A 127 -6.55 -6.75 11.52
CA ASP A 127 -5.86 -6.37 12.76
C ASP A 127 -6.08 -4.88 13.09
N VAL A 128 -6.04 -4.00 12.09
CA VAL A 128 -6.34 -2.57 12.29
C VAL A 128 -7.82 -2.36 12.66
N GLN A 129 -8.74 -3.16 12.09
CA GLN A 129 -10.16 -3.11 12.48
C GLN A 129 -10.38 -3.49 13.95
N GLN A 130 -9.59 -4.43 14.50
CA GLN A 130 -9.65 -4.76 15.93
C GLN A 130 -9.19 -3.59 16.80
N LEU A 131 -8.19 -2.82 16.35
CA LEU A 131 -7.72 -1.62 17.06
C LEU A 131 -8.72 -0.45 16.96
N PHE A 132 -9.44 -0.36 15.86
CA PHE A 132 -10.40 0.71 15.57
C PHE A 132 -11.75 0.14 15.10
N PRO A 133 -12.54 -0.51 15.99
CA PRO A 133 -13.72 -1.30 15.60
C PRO A 133 -14.81 -0.51 14.87
N SER A 134 -14.92 0.79 15.14
CA SER A 134 -15.96 1.66 14.57
C SER A 134 -15.51 2.39 13.30
N GLN A 135 -14.23 2.33 12.93
CA GLN A 135 -13.73 3.10 11.81
C GLN A 135 -13.90 2.34 10.47
N PRO A 136 -14.35 3.04 9.42
CA PRO A 136 -14.33 2.50 8.07
C PRO A 136 -12.89 2.26 7.60
N ILE A 137 -12.59 1.08 7.07
CA ILE A 137 -11.28 0.72 6.54
C ILE A 137 -11.36 0.44 5.05
N ALA A 138 -10.41 0.98 4.30
CA ALA A 138 -10.14 0.66 2.91
C ALA A 138 -8.71 0.14 2.74
N ALA A 139 -8.53 -0.79 1.82
CA ALA A 139 -7.26 -1.39 1.48
C ALA A 139 -6.67 -0.76 0.22
N GLY A 140 -5.44 -0.26 0.29
CA GLY A 140 -4.71 0.29 -0.84
C GLY A 140 -3.57 -0.62 -1.29
N MET A 141 -3.65 -1.16 -2.49
CA MET A 141 -2.59 -1.95 -3.11
C MET A 141 -1.84 -1.09 -4.12
N ALA A 142 -0.76 -0.46 -3.67
CA ALA A 142 0.09 0.38 -4.51
C ALA A 142 0.92 -0.47 -5.50
N PHE A 143 0.92 -0.05 -6.77
CA PHE A 143 1.80 -0.58 -7.82
C PHE A 143 2.73 0.56 -8.24
N ILE A 144 3.87 0.67 -7.56
CA ILE A 144 4.78 1.80 -7.68
C ILE A 144 6.21 1.36 -7.39
N CYS A 145 7.15 1.84 -8.18
CA CYS A 145 8.57 1.81 -7.89
C CYS A 145 8.97 3.19 -7.39
N SER A 146 9.09 3.34 -6.09
CA SER A 146 9.45 4.60 -5.44
C SER A 146 10.37 4.35 -4.25
N ALA A 147 11.34 5.23 -4.07
CA ALA A 147 12.28 5.20 -2.97
C ALA A 147 12.48 6.59 -2.39
N LYS A 148 12.83 6.66 -1.10
CA LYS A 148 13.28 7.89 -0.47
C LYS A 148 14.72 8.15 -0.91
N ALA A 149 14.97 9.28 -1.60
CA ALA A 149 16.29 9.66 -2.10
C ALA A 149 17.10 10.48 -1.09
N GLY A 150 16.43 11.05 -0.08
CA GLY A 150 17.03 11.86 0.97
C GLY A 150 15.96 12.47 1.86
N PRO A 151 16.30 13.34 2.81
CA PRO A 151 15.34 14.09 3.58
C PRO A 151 14.42 14.91 2.66
N GLY A 152 13.10 14.81 2.85
CA GLY A 152 12.11 15.51 2.03
C GLY A 152 12.19 15.26 0.52
N HIS A 153 12.85 14.16 0.08
CA HIS A 153 13.07 13.89 -1.32
C HIS A 153 12.68 12.44 -1.68
N ILE A 154 11.76 12.29 -2.63
CA ILE A 154 11.22 11.02 -3.10
C ILE A 154 11.52 10.86 -4.59
N ASN A 155 12.07 9.70 -4.96
CA ASN A 155 12.32 9.31 -6.34
C ASN A 155 11.27 8.27 -6.78
N HIS A 156 10.34 8.68 -7.65
CA HIS A 156 9.34 7.84 -8.29
C HIS A 156 9.81 7.44 -9.69
N GLN A 157 10.13 6.17 -9.84
CA GLN A 157 10.79 5.64 -11.05
C GLN A 157 9.80 5.09 -12.07
N PHE A 158 8.77 4.32 -11.62
CA PHE A 158 7.83 3.64 -12.51
C PHE A 158 6.46 3.44 -11.85
N TYR A 159 5.42 3.35 -12.68
CA TYR A 159 4.03 3.06 -12.33
C TYR A 159 3.37 4.20 -11.54
N GLY A 160 2.85 3.94 -10.34
CA GLY A 160 2.18 4.94 -9.49
C GLY A 160 0.67 4.72 -9.35
N ASN A 161 0.13 3.65 -9.96
CA ASN A 161 -1.26 3.29 -9.83
C ASN A 161 -1.54 2.62 -8.48
N ILE A 162 -2.79 2.71 -8.04
CA ILE A 162 -3.26 2.05 -6.82
C ILE A 162 -4.60 1.36 -7.06
N ASN A 163 -4.72 0.12 -6.63
CA ASN A 163 -6.01 -0.54 -6.47
C ASN A 163 -6.52 -0.27 -5.06
N ILE A 164 -7.76 0.16 -4.92
CA ILE A 164 -8.38 0.39 -3.62
C ILE A 164 -9.59 -0.53 -3.49
N GLY A 165 -9.59 -1.34 -2.43
CA GLY A 165 -10.68 -2.23 -2.09
C GLY A 165 -11.40 -1.78 -0.83
N ASN A 166 -12.72 -1.88 -0.82
CA ASN A 166 -13.52 -1.62 0.36
C ASN A 166 -13.43 -2.81 1.31
N TYR A 167 -12.89 -2.60 2.52
CA TYR A 167 -12.88 -3.62 3.57
C TYR A 167 -14.11 -3.49 4.47
N SER A 168 -14.36 -2.29 5.04
CA SER A 168 -15.49 -2.06 5.97
C SER A 168 -16.12 -0.66 5.84
N CYS A 169 -15.95 0.01 4.70
CA CYS A 169 -16.56 1.32 4.48
C CYS A 169 -18.08 1.19 4.27
N HIS A 170 -18.86 1.76 5.18
CA HIS A 170 -20.33 1.72 5.15
C HIS A 170 -20.97 2.89 4.40
N ASN A 171 -20.20 3.96 4.10
CA ASN A 171 -20.67 5.12 3.37
C ASN A 171 -20.12 5.12 1.93
N PRO A 172 -20.91 4.65 0.94
CA PRO A 172 -20.46 4.57 -0.45
C PRO A 172 -20.12 5.93 -1.06
N GLN A 173 -20.77 7.00 -0.62
CA GLN A 173 -20.52 8.35 -1.15
C GLN A 173 -19.11 8.83 -0.76
N ARG A 174 -18.71 8.66 0.50
CA ARG A 174 -17.35 9.03 0.95
C ARG A 174 -16.28 8.15 0.33
N TYR A 175 -16.54 6.85 0.24
CA TYR A 175 -15.61 5.91 -0.40
C TYR A 175 -15.41 6.26 -1.89
N ASN A 176 -16.49 6.50 -2.62
CA ASN A 176 -16.42 6.89 -4.04
C ASN A 176 -15.80 8.29 -4.23
N GLN A 177 -16.00 9.22 -3.28
CA GLN A 177 -15.34 10.53 -3.32
C GLN A 177 -13.84 10.39 -3.15
N MET A 178 -13.37 9.58 -2.21
CA MET A 178 -11.93 9.27 -2.04
C MET A 178 -11.33 8.72 -3.34
N LEU A 179 -11.97 7.76 -4.00
CA LEU A 179 -11.52 7.24 -5.30
C LEU A 179 -11.46 8.33 -6.37
N ALA A 180 -12.47 9.20 -6.42
CA ALA A 180 -12.52 10.30 -7.37
C ALA A 180 -11.42 11.33 -7.12
N ASP A 181 -11.08 11.61 -5.87
CA ASP A 181 -10.01 12.53 -5.49
C ASP A 181 -8.64 12.00 -5.91
N PHE A 182 -8.36 10.70 -5.70
CA PHE A 182 -7.14 10.06 -6.22
C PHE A 182 -7.03 10.18 -7.74
N ARG A 183 -8.12 9.92 -8.47
CA ARG A 183 -8.15 10.08 -9.93
C ARG A 183 -7.94 11.53 -10.36
N THR A 184 -8.54 12.49 -9.65
CA THR A 184 -8.35 13.92 -9.89
C THR A 184 -6.90 14.34 -9.65
N ALA A 185 -6.21 13.71 -8.71
CA ALA A 185 -4.78 13.91 -8.45
C ALA A 185 -3.86 13.25 -9.50
N GLY A 186 -4.43 12.71 -10.57
CA GLY A 186 -3.67 12.02 -11.62
C GLY A 186 -3.12 10.66 -11.20
N ILE A 187 -3.68 10.08 -10.13
CA ILE A 187 -3.34 8.72 -9.67
C ILE A 187 -4.32 7.74 -10.32
N GLY A 188 -3.81 6.74 -11.03
CA GLY A 188 -4.64 5.66 -11.58
C GLY A 188 -5.23 4.80 -10.48
N ALA A 189 -6.38 5.24 -9.90
CA ALA A 189 -7.07 4.54 -8.83
C ALA A 189 -8.19 3.66 -9.38
N ALA A 190 -8.10 2.35 -9.18
CA ALA A 190 -9.14 1.39 -9.53
C ALA A 190 -9.87 0.91 -8.27
N ASP A 191 -11.21 0.85 -8.36
CA ASP A 191 -12.04 0.17 -7.36
C ASP A 191 -12.02 -1.34 -7.63
N VAL A 192 -11.71 -2.14 -6.61
CA VAL A 192 -11.49 -3.58 -6.76
C VAL A 192 -12.13 -4.36 -5.62
N GLU A 193 -12.39 -5.64 -5.86
CA GLU A 193 -12.72 -6.56 -4.78
C GLU A 193 -11.49 -6.75 -3.88
N TYR A 194 -11.65 -6.51 -2.58
CA TYR A 194 -10.58 -6.44 -1.59
C TYR A 194 -9.74 -7.72 -1.52
N LEU A 195 -10.39 -8.86 -1.26
CA LEU A 195 -9.69 -10.12 -0.97
C LEU A 195 -8.93 -10.61 -2.20
N GLU A 196 -9.59 -10.59 -3.36
CA GLU A 196 -8.97 -10.97 -4.63
C GLU A 196 -7.75 -10.09 -4.95
N ALA A 197 -7.86 -8.78 -4.75
CA ALA A 197 -6.77 -7.85 -5.06
C ALA A 197 -5.56 -8.02 -4.12
N ARG A 198 -5.80 -8.29 -2.82
CA ARG A 198 -4.72 -8.61 -1.87
C ARG A 198 -3.98 -9.88 -2.27
N TRP A 199 -4.72 -10.97 -2.56
CA TRP A 199 -4.10 -12.23 -2.97
C TRP A 199 -3.43 -12.14 -4.33
N LYS A 200 -4.02 -11.42 -5.31
CA LYS A 200 -3.34 -11.14 -6.59
C LYS A 200 -1.99 -10.45 -6.40
N LYS A 201 -1.91 -9.48 -5.48
CA LYS A 201 -0.64 -8.82 -5.17
C LYS A 201 0.33 -9.78 -4.48
N ALA A 202 -0.15 -10.64 -3.60
CA ALA A 202 0.66 -11.63 -2.90
C ALA A 202 1.31 -12.65 -3.84
N VAL A 203 0.66 -13.02 -4.96
CA VAL A 203 1.23 -13.95 -5.97
C VAL A 203 2.61 -13.49 -6.46
N TRP A 204 2.81 -12.20 -6.61
CA TRP A 204 4.12 -11.65 -6.98
C TRP A 204 4.98 -11.37 -5.74
N ASN A 205 4.38 -10.75 -4.73
CA ASN A 205 5.12 -10.24 -3.58
C ASN A 205 5.80 -11.36 -2.77
N MET A 206 5.08 -12.43 -2.43
CA MET A 206 5.63 -13.48 -1.57
C MET A 206 6.85 -14.15 -2.21
N PRO A 207 6.80 -14.68 -3.46
CA PRO A 207 7.95 -15.34 -4.06
C PRO A 207 9.12 -14.37 -4.28
N PHE A 208 8.90 -13.22 -4.91
CA PHE A 208 10.01 -12.36 -5.29
C PHE A 208 10.65 -11.62 -4.12
N ASN A 209 9.86 -11.12 -3.14
CA ASN A 209 10.44 -10.47 -1.97
C ASN A 209 11.35 -11.44 -1.19
N GLY A 210 10.87 -12.64 -0.88
CA GLY A 210 11.64 -13.58 -0.09
C GLY A 210 12.84 -14.15 -0.83
N MET A 211 12.64 -14.65 -2.05
CA MET A 211 13.72 -15.27 -2.82
C MET A 211 14.85 -14.28 -3.16
N THR A 212 14.54 -13.00 -3.38
CA THR A 212 15.59 -11.99 -3.59
C THR A 212 16.40 -11.72 -2.33
N VAL A 213 15.81 -11.82 -1.14
CA VAL A 213 16.52 -11.76 0.14
C VAL A 213 17.33 -13.04 0.37
N ALA A 214 16.66 -14.20 0.34
CA ALA A 214 17.27 -15.49 0.67
C ALA A 214 18.51 -15.80 -0.20
N LEU A 215 18.45 -15.45 -1.49
CA LEU A 215 19.56 -15.67 -2.43
C LEU A 215 20.40 -14.40 -2.69
N ASN A 216 20.15 -13.32 -1.97
CA ASN A 216 20.82 -12.03 -2.11
C ASN A 216 20.98 -11.60 -3.58
N THR A 217 19.87 -11.48 -4.31
CA THR A 217 19.87 -11.29 -5.77
C THR A 217 18.71 -10.37 -6.23
N THR A 218 18.55 -10.24 -7.54
CA THR A 218 17.51 -9.44 -8.19
C THR A 218 16.52 -10.33 -8.96
N THR A 219 15.32 -9.79 -9.27
CA THR A 219 14.24 -10.55 -9.92
C THR A 219 14.65 -11.16 -11.26
N ASN A 220 15.38 -10.43 -12.08
CA ASN A 220 15.83 -10.91 -13.39
C ASN A 220 16.83 -12.10 -13.27
N ARG A 221 17.70 -12.09 -12.26
CA ARG A 221 18.63 -13.19 -12.03
C ARG A 221 17.92 -14.46 -11.54
N LEU A 222 16.88 -14.31 -10.71
CA LEU A 222 16.03 -15.44 -10.32
C LEU A 222 15.35 -16.09 -11.52
N LEU A 223 14.87 -15.30 -12.47
CA LEU A 223 14.17 -15.81 -13.66
C LEU A 223 15.11 -16.31 -14.77
N SER A 224 16.38 -15.92 -14.76
CA SER A 224 17.38 -16.41 -15.72
C SER A 224 17.92 -17.80 -15.42
N CYS A 225 17.74 -18.31 -14.19
CA CYS A 225 18.12 -19.65 -13.79
C CYS A 225 16.86 -20.55 -13.78
N GLU A 226 16.89 -21.65 -14.53
CA GLU A 226 15.75 -22.54 -14.70
C GLU A 226 15.19 -23.08 -13.38
N SER A 227 16.07 -23.47 -12.45
CA SER A 227 15.64 -24.03 -11.15
C SER A 227 14.96 -23.00 -10.26
N THR A 228 15.48 -21.77 -10.19
CA THR A 228 14.84 -20.70 -9.40
C THR A 228 13.59 -20.13 -10.09
N HIS A 229 13.55 -20.09 -11.42
CA HIS A 229 12.37 -19.74 -12.18
C HIS A 229 11.22 -20.73 -11.86
N ARG A 230 11.50 -22.03 -11.93
CA ARG A 230 10.52 -23.07 -11.57
C ARG A 230 10.08 -22.93 -10.12
N LEU A 231 11.00 -22.71 -9.18
CA LEU A 231 10.66 -22.54 -7.77
C LEU A 231 9.75 -21.32 -7.52
N ILE A 232 10.05 -20.17 -8.15
CA ILE A 232 9.20 -18.97 -8.10
C ILE A 232 7.79 -19.28 -8.63
N TYR A 233 7.71 -19.97 -9.76
CA TYR A 233 6.42 -20.35 -10.33
C TYR A 233 5.63 -21.26 -9.40
N ASP A 234 6.27 -22.28 -8.83
CA ASP A 234 5.64 -23.19 -7.87
C ASP A 234 5.16 -22.46 -6.60
N GLN A 235 5.94 -21.51 -6.09
CA GLN A 235 5.52 -20.65 -4.97
C GLN A 235 4.32 -19.77 -5.33
N MET A 236 4.26 -19.24 -6.56
CA MET A 236 3.07 -18.52 -7.05
C MET A 236 1.83 -19.42 -7.07
N LEU A 237 1.99 -20.69 -7.45
CA LEU A 237 0.88 -21.66 -7.44
C LEU A 237 0.39 -21.97 -6.02
N GLU A 238 1.29 -21.99 -5.02
CA GLU A 238 0.90 -22.13 -3.60
C GLU A 238 0.05 -20.91 -3.17
N VAL A 239 0.44 -19.68 -3.51
CA VAL A 239 -0.36 -18.48 -3.21
C VAL A 239 -1.73 -18.53 -3.89
N ILE A 240 -1.78 -18.94 -5.15
CA ILE A 240 -3.04 -19.07 -5.89
C ILE A 240 -3.95 -20.14 -5.25
N GLY A 241 -3.40 -21.29 -4.89
CA GLY A 241 -4.14 -22.36 -4.22
C GLY A 241 -4.69 -21.93 -2.86
N ALA A 242 -3.89 -21.22 -2.07
CA ALA A 242 -4.32 -20.63 -0.80
C ALA A 242 -5.46 -19.62 -0.99
N ALA A 243 -5.33 -18.72 -1.96
CA ALA A 243 -6.38 -17.75 -2.30
C ALA A 243 -7.70 -18.45 -2.69
N GLN A 244 -7.63 -19.51 -3.50
CA GLN A 244 -8.79 -20.29 -3.90
C GLN A 244 -9.44 -21.00 -2.72
N ALA A 245 -8.65 -21.57 -1.79
CA ALA A 245 -9.15 -22.20 -0.57
C ALA A 245 -9.89 -21.17 0.33
N LEU A 246 -9.48 -19.91 0.29
CA LEU A 246 -10.12 -18.79 0.98
C LEU A 246 -11.28 -18.15 0.21
N GLY A 247 -11.68 -18.73 -0.94
CA GLY A 247 -12.86 -18.33 -1.70
C GLY A 247 -12.61 -17.29 -2.80
N VAL A 248 -11.37 -16.96 -3.13
CA VAL A 248 -11.03 -16.11 -4.29
C VAL A 248 -11.30 -16.90 -5.58
N LYS A 249 -12.21 -16.38 -6.42
CA LYS A 249 -12.70 -17.12 -7.60
C LYS A 249 -11.94 -16.82 -8.89
N ASN A 250 -11.47 -15.56 -9.05
CA ASN A 250 -10.91 -15.08 -10.33
C ASN A 250 -9.37 -15.02 -10.29
N LEU A 251 -8.76 -16.05 -9.71
CA LEU A 251 -7.30 -16.17 -9.62
C LEU A 251 -6.91 -17.61 -9.97
N ASP A 252 -6.24 -17.78 -11.11
CA ASP A 252 -5.81 -19.07 -11.63
C ASP A 252 -4.35 -19.04 -12.12
N THR A 253 -3.85 -20.16 -12.62
CA THR A 253 -2.45 -20.32 -13.07
C THR A 253 -2.06 -19.35 -14.18
N ARG A 254 -3.00 -18.93 -15.05
CA ARG A 254 -2.74 -17.91 -16.09
C ARG A 254 -2.30 -16.58 -15.49
N PHE A 255 -2.68 -16.30 -14.24
CA PHE A 255 -2.21 -15.12 -13.54
C PHE A 255 -0.72 -15.23 -13.18
N ALA A 256 -0.25 -16.42 -12.75
CA ALA A 256 1.18 -16.67 -12.53
C ALA A 256 1.99 -16.51 -13.83
N ASP A 257 1.50 -17.11 -14.94
CA ASP A 257 2.12 -16.95 -16.27
C ASP A 257 2.26 -15.49 -16.66
N LYS A 258 1.20 -14.70 -16.46
CA LYS A 258 1.21 -13.26 -16.72
C LYS A 258 2.22 -12.51 -15.84
N MET A 259 2.32 -12.86 -14.55
CA MET A 259 3.27 -12.21 -13.63
C MET A 259 4.72 -12.51 -14.02
N ILE A 260 5.03 -13.75 -14.36
CA ILE A 260 6.36 -14.15 -14.87
C ILE A 260 6.68 -13.39 -16.16
N ALA A 261 5.78 -13.43 -17.17
CA ALA A 261 5.98 -12.76 -18.46
C ALA A 261 6.19 -11.24 -18.30
N ASN A 262 5.48 -10.60 -17.38
CA ASN A 262 5.65 -9.17 -17.10
C ASN A 262 6.99 -8.90 -16.39
N THR A 263 7.39 -9.75 -15.43
CA THR A 263 8.63 -9.58 -14.66
C THR A 263 9.86 -9.77 -15.55
N ILE A 264 9.82 -10.68 -16.52
CA ILE A 264 10.91 -10.85 -17.53
C ILE A 264 11.16 -9.57 -18.32
N LYS A 265 10.11 -8.77 -18.57
CA LYS A 265 10.21 -7.51 -19.34
C LYS A 265 10.69 -6.33 -18.50
N MET A 266 10.74 -6.48 -17.17
CA MET A 266 11.20 -5.43 -16.27
C MET A 266 12.74 -5.30 -16.33
N PRO A 267 13.30 -4.10 -16.12
CA PRO A 267 14.72 -3.97 -15.81
C PRO A 267 15.06 -4.72 -14.52
N PRO A 268 16.35 -5.00 -14.24
CA PRO A 268 16.77 -5.58 -12.96
C PRO A 268 16.15 -4.82 -11.79
N TYR A 269 15.43 -5.54 -10.92
CA TYR A 269 14.66 -4.92 -9.86
C TYR A 269 14.90 -5.61 -8.51
N SER A 270 15.07 -4.79 -7.47
CA SER A 270 15.11 -5.21 -6.08
C SER A 270 13.78 -4.86 -5.42
N PRO A 271 12.96 -5.85 -5.01
CA PRO A 271 11.71 -5.62 -4.30
C PRO A 271 11.90 -4.89 -2.96
N SER A 272 10.80 -4.39 -2.38
CA SER A 272 10.85 -3.57 -1.16
C SER A 272 11.51 -4.28 0.02
N MET A 273 11.26 -5.59 0.22
CA MET A 273 11.88 -6.36 1.28
C MET A 273 13.39 -6.56 1.05
N LYS A 274 13.82 -6.73 -0.22
CA LYS A 274 15.25 -6.78 -0.57
C LYS A 274 15.94 -5.46 -0.25
N LEU A 275 15.30 -4.33 -0.56
CA LEU A 275 15.81 -3.02 -0.16
C LEU A 275 15.84 -2.85 1.36
N ASP A 276 14.85 -3.37 2.09
CA ASP A 276 14.88 -3.34 3.55
C ASP A 276 16.06 -4.17 4.09
N PHE A 277 16.30 -5.34 3.54
CA PHE A 277 17.46 -6.19 3.89
C PHE A 277 18.78 -5.49 3.59
N ASP A 278 18.95 -4.92 2.39
CA ASP A 278 20.21 -4.26 1.97
C ASP A 278 20.54 -3.02 2.82
N PHE A 279 19.51 -2.32 3.30
CA PHE A 279 19.64 -1.14 4.15
C PHE A 279 19.50 -1.45 5.65
N HIS A 280 19.56 -2.72 6.05
CA HIS A 280 19.45 -3.17 7.44
C HIS A 280 18.20 -2.64 8.17
N ARG A 281 17.07 -2.59 7.47
CA ARG A 281 15.77 -2.20 8.00
C ARG A 281 14.92 -3.44 8.33
N PRO A 282 14.01 -3.35 9.31
CA PRO A 282 13.09 -4.46 9.61
C PRO A 282 12.27 -4.89 8.39
N MET A 283 12.26 -6.19 8.10
CA MET A 283 11.49 -6.81 7.02
C MET A 283 10.06 -7.12 7.47
N GLU A 284 9.09 -6.99 6.56
CA GLU A 284 7.66 -7.19 6.82
C GLU A 284 7.24 -8.67 6.73
N ILE A 285 7.98 -9.58 7.41
CA ILE A 285 7.77 -11.03 7.31
C ILE A 285 6.37 -11.43 7.77
N ASN A 286 5.88 -10.84 8.87
CA ASN A 286 4.61 -11.24 9.47
C ASN A 286 3.43 -11.19 8.47
N TYR A 287 3.19 -10.06 7.84
CA TYR A 287 2.05 -9.88 6.94
C TYR A 287 2.30 -10.34 5.49
N LEU A 288 3.56 -10.58 5.12
CA LEU A 288 3.88 -11.14 3.81
C LEU A 288 3.98 -12.67 3.82
N TYR A 289 4.24 -13.31 4.98
CA TYR A 289 4.41 -14.76 5.06
C TYR A 289 3.62 -15.38 6.22
N THR A 290 3.93 -15.05 7.47
CA THR A 290 3.36 -15.73 8.65
C THR A 290 1.84 -15.69 8.63
N ARG A 291 1.25 -14.53 8.43
CA ARG A 291 -0.21 -14.35 8.43
C ARG A 291 -0.90 -15.04 7.25
N PRO A 292 -0.50 -14.83 5.97
CA PRO A 292 -1.09 -15.53 4.82
C PRO A 292 -0.98 -17.06 4.92
N ILE A 293 0.17 -17.58 5.39
CA ILE A 293 0.36 -19.01 5.59
C ILE A 293 -0.59 -19.55 6.66
N ALA A 294 -0.74 -18.84 7.79
CA ALA A 294 -1.68 -19.21 8.85
C ALA A 294 -3.14 -19.20 8.36
N GLU A 295 -3.53 -18.20 7.55
CA GLU A 295 -4.87 -18.14 6.96
C GLU A 295 -5.11 -19.28 5.96
N ALA A 296 -4.11 -19.63 5.15
CA ALA A 296 -4.17 -20.78 4.24
C ALA A 296 -4.34 -22.09 5.00
N HIS A 297 -3.58 -22.32 6.07
CA HIS A 297 -3.69 -23.49 6.93
C HIS A 297 -5.08 -23.59 7.59
N ALA A 298 -5.62 -22.47 8.07
CA ALA A 298 -6.96 -22.44 8.63
C ALA A 298 -8.06 -22.82 7.60
N ALA A 299 -7.79 -22.56 6.31
CA ALA A 299 -8.62 -22.97 5.18
C ALA A 299 -8.30 -24.39 4.66
N GLY A 300 -7.40 -25.14 5.32
CA GLY A 300 -7.01 -26.50 4.94
C GLY A 300 -6.01 -26.60 3.79
N PHE A 301 -5.31 -25.53 3.47
CA PHE A 301 -4.32 -25.50 2.37
C PHE A 301 -2.91 -25.27 2.91
N ALA A 302 -1.95 -26.14 2.52
CA ALA A 302 -0.53 -26.03 2.89
C ALA A 302 0.28 -25.27 1.84
N MET A 303 1.27 -24.52 2.28
CA MET A 303 2.18 -23.72 1.43
C MET A 303 3.65 -24.09 1.68
N PRO A 304 4.07 -25.35 1.50
CA PRO A 304 5.35 -25.88 2.02
C PRO A 304 6.58 -25.15 1.50
N LYS A 305 6.60 -24.64 0.26
CA LYS A 305 7.74 -23.89 -0.28
C LYS A 305 7.81 -22.48 0.30
N LEU A 306 6.67 -21.87 0.60
CA LEU A 306 6.60 -20.54 1.24
C LEU A 306 6.81 -20.64 2.75
N GLU A 307 6.43 -21.74 3.40
CA GLU A 307 6.76 -22.03 4.80
C GLU A 307 8.28 -22.20 4.98
N MET A 308 8.94 -22.93 4.07
CA MET A 308 10.38 -23.05 4.05
C MET A 308 11.05 -21.67 3.88
N LEU A 309 10.58 -20.89 2.90
CA LEU A 309 11.10 -19.54 2.66
C LEU A 309 10.90 -18.61 3.85
N GLU A 310 9.75 -18.68 4.53
CA GLU A 310 9.51 -17.93 5.76
C GLU A 310 10.56 -18.28 6.84
N ALA A 311 10.81 -19.56 7.06
CA ALA A 311 11.80 -20.01 8.07
C ALA A 311 13.21 -19.48 7.75
N GLU A 312 13.60 -19.48 6.47
CA GLU A 312 14.88 -18.89 6.02
C GLU A 312 14.96 -17.39 6.29
N LEU A 313 13.87 -16.64 5.99
CA LEU A 313 13.81 -15.19 6.24
C LEU A 313 13.86 -14.86 7.73
N GLN A 314 13.19 -15.64 8.57
CA GLN A 314 13.26 -15.49 10.02
C GLN A 314 14.68 -15.72 10.54
N PHE A 315 15.38 -16.76 10.08
CA PHE A 315 16.77 -17.02 10.43
C PHE A 315 17.71 -15.88 10.00
N ILE A 316 17.54 -15.38 8.77
CA ILE A 316 18.32 -14.25 8.24
C ILE A 316 18.14 -13.01 9.13
N THR A 317 16.91 -12.74 9.58
CA THR A 317 16.63 -11.60 10.45
C THR A 317 17.31 -11.72 11.81
N LEU A 318 17.32 -12.92 12.41
CA LEU A 318 18.01 -13.18 13.67
C LEU A 318 19.52 -13.01 13.53
N SER A 319 20.09 -13.52 12.46
CA SER A 319 21.54 -13.45 12.19
C SER A 319 22.03 -12.01 11.96
N SER A 320 21.16 -11.15 11.39
CA SER A 320 21.47 -9.73 11.16
C SER A 320 21.37 -8.88 12.44
N SER A 321 20.72 -9.38 13.49
CA SER A 321 20.48 -8.67 14.75
C SER A 321 21.56 -8.95 15.80
N THR A 322 22.46 -9.90 15.57
CA THR A 322 23.56 -10.24 16.50
C THR A 322 24.78 -9.40 16.11
N PRO A 323 25.26 -8.46 16.96
CA PRO A 323 26.52 -7.77 16.71
C PRO A 323 27.65 -8.80 16.72
N SER A 324 28.47 -8.81 15.67
CA SER A 324 29.74 -9.56 15.59
C SER A 324 30.78 -9.00 16.54
#